data_caa5c34e9aa2299b1f094dc8eaa6d103
#
_entry.id   caa5c34e9aa2299b1f094dc8eaa6d103
#
_cell.length_a   1.000
_cell.length_b   1.000
_cell.length_c   1.000
_cell.angle_alpha   90.00
_cell.angle_beta   90.00
_cell.angle_gamma   90.00
#
_symmetry.space_group_name_H-M   'P 1'
#
loop_
_entity.id
_entity.type
_entity.pdbx_description
1 polymer ?
#
loop_
_entity_poly.entity_id
_entity_poly.type
_entity_poly.pdbx_seq_one_letter_code
_entity_poly.pdbx_strand_id
1 'polypeptide(L)'
;MEKDIYQRLAEHLDNLPGGFPSTESGVELRILRRLFTPEEAELALNLTLIPEESASVAKRLRLPEDEIALRLEDMARKGLIYRIQPKDGPPKYMAWQFAIGIWEFHVNDLDPGLVRDMEKYIPVLLNIDVWKKAPQLRTIPIEQSIPVEHVIWPYERAEELVRSHQRILVAPCICRRERKIAGEGCHRPEETCLVFGAGADYYLKNGLGRMIDQEEALRILKEADKAGLVLQPSNSQEIANICCCCSCCCGVLRTFKLHPRPGTIISSPFRVTIKQETCQGCGTCLDRCPMDALRLSEEKAVLIPSLMRALPET
;
A
#
# COMPACT_ATOMS: atom_id res chain seq x y z
N MET A 1 -17.67 18.33 -25.65
CA MET A 1 -16.92 19.19 -24.72
C MET A 1 -15.55 18.55 -24.51
N GLU A 2 -14.52 19.35 -24.63
CA GLU A 2 -13.15 18.88 -24.32
C GLU A 2 -13.05 18.55 -22.83
N LYS A 3 -12.42 17.41 -22.49
CA LYS A 3 -12.26 16.99 -21.10
C LYS A 3 -11.31 17.94 -20.37
N ASP A 4 -11.67 18.32 -19.16
CA ASP A 4 -10.80 19.06 -18.23
C ASP A 4 -9.48 18.27 -17.99
N ILE A 5 -8.39 18.98 -17.77
CA ILE A 5 -7.06 18.38 -17.56
C ILE A 5 -7.07 17.33 -16.45
N TYR A 6 -7.81 17.55 -15.37
CA TYR A 6 -7.91 16.61 -14.26
C TYR A 6 -8.74 15.36 -14.59
N GLN A 7 -9.72 15.47 -15.51
CA GLN A 7 -10.43 14.30 -16.05
C GLN A 7 -9.48 13.44 -16.89
N ARG A 8 -8.64 14.07 -17.72
CA ARG A 8 -7.60 13.37 -18.50
C ARG A 8 -6.58 12.70 -17.58
N LEU A 9 -6.13 13.38 -16.51
CA LEU A 9 -5.21 12.82 -15.53
C LEU A 9 -5.84 11.65 -14.77
N ALA A 10 -7.12 11.76 -14.36
CA ALA A 10 -7.84 10.67 -13.70
C ALA A 10 -7.91 9.42 -14.59
N GLU A 11 -8.23 9.59 -15.88
CA GLU A 11 -8.24 8.49 -16.86
C GLU A 11 -6.84 7.90 -17.08
N HIS A 12 -5.81 8.73 -17.09
CA HIS A 12 -4.43 8.26 -17.19
C HIS A 12 -4.05 7.38 -15.98
N LEU A 13 -4.38 7.83 -14.77
CA LEU A 13 -4.13 7.06 -13.54
C LEU A 13 -4.99 5.79 -13.48
N ASP A 14 -6.23 5.82 -13.99
CA ASP A 14 -7.12 4.64 -14.02
C ASP A 14 -6.61 3.54 -14.96
N ASN A 15 -5.85 3.91 -15.99
CA ASN A 15 -5.18 2.97 -16.88
C ASN A 15 -3.91 2.33 -16.27
N LEU A 16 -3.43 2.82 -15.11
CA LEU A 16 -2.32 2.20 -14.38
C LEU A 16 -2.82 1.00 -13.56
N PRO A 17 -1.94 0.08 -13.16
CA PRO A 17 -2.35 -1.15 -12.46
C PRO A 17 -3.20 -0.95 -11.20
N GLY A 18 -2.95 0.15 -10.45
CA GLY A 18 -3.70 0.49 -9.24
C GLY A 18 -5.12 0.98 -9.49
N GLY A 19 -5.41 1.43 -10.71
CA GLY A 19 -6.67 2.09 -11.05
C GLY A 19 -6.87 3.44 -10.38
N PHE A 20 -7.81 4.20 -10.92
CA PHE A 20 -8.28 5.48 -10.33
C PHE A 20 -9.72 5.74 -10.80
N PRO A 21 -10.69 4.90 -10.42
CA PRO A 21 -12.03 4.92 -10.97
C PRO A 21 -12.77 6.23 -10.67
N SER A 22 -13.54 6.69 -11.65
CA SER A 22 -14.37 7.89 -11.52
C SER A 22 -15.55 7.68 -10.56
N THR A 23 -16.03 8.78 -9.98
CA THR A 23 -17.21 8.80 -9.10
C THR A 23 -18.26 9.79 -9.61
N GLU A 24 -19.52 9.55 -9.30
CA GLU A 24 -20.59 10.52 -9.62
C GLU A 24 -20.38 11.86 -8.90
N SER A 25 -19.76 11.84 -7.74
CA SER A 25 -19.50 13.03 -6.92
C SER A 25 -18.31 13.87 -7.39
N GLY A 26 -17.45 13.31 -8.27
CA GLY A 26 -16.19 13.93 -8.71
C GLY A 26 -15.19 14.13 -7.58
N VAL A 27 -15.25 13.31 -6.52
CA VAL A 27 -14.33 13.41 -5.37
C VAL A 27 -12.89 13.16 -5.79
N GLU A 28 -12.66 12.22 -6.70
CA GLU A 28 -11.35 11.93 -7.28
C GLU A 28 -10.74 13.16 -7.97
N LEU A 29 -11.56 13.94 -8.68
CA LEU A 29 -11.08 15.16 -9.33
C LEU A 29 -10.75 16.27 -8.33
N ARG A 30 -11.49 16.35 -7.21
CA ARG A 30 -11.15 17.28 -6.12
C ARG A 30 -9.82 16.92 -5.47
N ILE A 31 -9.56 15.63 -5.26
CA ILE A 31 -8.28 15.15 -4.76
C ILE A 31 -7.15 15.55 -5.72
N LEU A 32 -7.29 15.28 -7.02
CA LEU A 32 -6.26 15.65 -8.00
C LEU A 32 -6.00 17.15 -8.06
N ARG A 33 -7.05 18.00 -8.00
CA ARG A 33 -6.89 19.47 -7.99
C ARG A 33 -6.19 20.01 -6.74
N ARG A 34 -6.15 19.24 -5.66
CA ARG A 34 -5.40 19.60 -4.44
C ARG A 34 -3.94 19.19 -4.53
N LEU A 35 -3.65 18.11 -5.25
CA LEU A 35 -2.30 17.56 -5.36
C LEU A 35 -1.52 18.16 -6.53
N PHE A 36 -2.16 18.37 -7.68
CA PHE A 36 -1.52 18.79 -8.93
C PHE A 36 -1.97 20.19 -9.33
N THR A 37 -1.04 21.01 -9.81
CA THR A 37 -1.39 22.17 -10.65
C THR A 37 -1.79 21.70 -12.06
N PRO A 38 -2.46 22.55 -12.87
CA PRO A 38 -2.78 22.19 -14.26
C PRO A 38 -1.54 21.83 -15.09
N GLU A 39 -0.43 22.54 -14.89
CA GLU A 39 0.85 22.32 -15.60
C GLU A 39 1.51 20.99 -15.17
N GLU A 40 1.44 20.63 -13.89
CA GLU A 40 1.91 19.35 -13.39
C GLU A 40 1.06 18.19 -13.89
N ALA A 41 -0.27 18.38 -13.94
CA ALA A 41 -1.19 17.41 -14.51
C ALA A 41 -0.88 17.15 -16.00
N GLU A 42 -0.64 18.22 -16.79
CA GLU A 42 -0.27 18.10 -18.21
C GLU A 42 1.07 17.37 -18.38
N LEU A 43 2.08 17.67 -17.53
CA LEU A 43 3.37 16.99 -17.59
C LEU A 43 3.23 15.50 -17.17
N ALA A 44 2.44 15.18 -16.16
CA ALA A 44 2.19 13.81 -15.69
C ALA A 44 1.56 12.93 -16.78
N LEU A 45 0.67 13.47 -17.62
CA LEU A 45 0.08 12.76 -18.77
C LEU A 45 1.11 12.28 -19.80
N ASN A 46 2.30 12.87 -19.79
CA ASN A 46 3.39 12.51 -20.71
C ASN A 46 4.35 11.48 -20.13
N LEU A 47 4.09 10.97 -18.92
CA LEU A 47 4.89 9.93 -18.29
C LEU A 47 4.18 8.58 -18.38
N THR A 48 4.97 7.52 -18.45
CA THR A 48 4.51 6.13 -18.42
C THR A 48 5.13 5.39 -17.23
N LEU A 49 4.83 4.11 -17.06
CA LEU A 49 5.50 3.25 -16.07
C LEU A 49 6.94 2.86 -16.46
N ILE A 50 7.43 3.34 -17.60
CA ILE A 50 8.83 3.13 -18.04
C ILE A 50 9.65 4.30 -17.53
N PRO A 51 10.73 4.07 -16.76
CA PRO A 51 11.59 5.13 -16.26
C PRO A 51 12.36 5.80 -17.41
N GLU A 52 12.22 7.11 -17.57
CA GLU A 52 12.85 7.91 -18.62
C GLU A 52 13.69 9.06 -18.01
N GLU A 53 14.76 9.43 -18.70
CA GLU A 53 15.55 10.64 -18.42
C GLU A 53 14.79 11.89 -18.86
N SER A 54 15.06 13.03 -18.20
CA SER A 54 14.46 14.34 -18.54
C SER A 54 14.64 14.71 -20.02
N ALA A 55 15.79 14.38 -20.61
CA ALA A 55 16.09 14.60 -22.03
C ALA A 55 15.05 13.95 -22.97
N SER A 56 14.61 12.71 -22.66
CA SER A 56 13.62 11.98 -23.46
C SER A 56 12.24 12.64 -23.39
N VAL A 57 11.84 13.06 -22.19
CA VAL A 57 10.58 13.76 -21.95
C VAL A 57 10.59 15.14 -22.63
N ALA A 58 11.68 15.89 -22.47
CA ALA A 58 11.86 17.20 -23.07
C ALA A 58 11.78 17.14 -24.61
N LYS A 59 12.44 16.16 -25.24
CA LYS A 59 12.37 15.92 -26.68
C LYS A 59 10.94 15.66 -27.16
N ARG A 60 10.18 14.83 -26.42
CA ARG A 60 8.77 14.51 -26.73
C ARG A 60 7.87 15.75 -26.64
N LEU A 61 8.10 16.59 -25.64
CA LEU A 61 7.34 17.83 -25.41
C LEU A 61 7.82 19.01 -26.25
N ARG A 62 8.98 18.92 -26.89
CA ARG A 62 9.67 20.02 -27.61
C ARG A 62 9.93 21.23 -26.72
N LEU A 63 10.36 20.97 -25.48
CA LEU A 63 10.70 21.97 -24.47
C LEU A 63 12.19 21.86 -24.10
N PRO A 64 12.78 22.91 -23.49
CA PRO A 64 14.17 22.86 -23.01
C PRO A 64 14.36 21.77 -21.95
N GLU A 65 15.47 21.02 -22.04
CA GLU A 65 15.76 19.91 -21.13
C GLU A 65 15.91 20.38 -19.68
N ASP A 66 16.62 21.49 -19.45
CA ASP A 66 16.84 22.03 -18.11
C ASP A 66 15.52 22.41 -17.42
N GLU A 67 14.58 22.98 -18.16
CA GLU A 67 13.24 23.29 -17.64
C GLU A 67 12.50 22.02 -17.25
N ILE A 68 12.47 21.02 -18.11
CA ILE A 68 11.78 19.74 -17.85
C ILE A 68 12.43 19.01 -16.68
N ALA A 69 13.77 18.99 -16.58
CA ALA A 69 14.49 18.37 -15.48
C ALA A 69 14.11 19.00 -14.13
N LEU A 70 14.04 20.31 -14.05
CA LEU A 70 13.62 21.03 -12.85
C LEU A 70 12.17 20.72 -12.46
N ARG A 71 11.25 20.74 -13.45
CA ARG A 71 9.83 20.44 -13.23
C ARG A 71 9.62 18.99 -12.77
N LEU A 72 10.26 18.01 -13.39
CA LEU A 72 10.18 16.60 -13.00
C LEU A 72 10.76 16.36 -11.61
N GLU A 73 11.89 16.99 -11.25
CA GLU A 73 12.47 16.87 -9.92
C GLU A 73 11.55 17.51 -8.86
N ASP A 74 10.92 18.65 -9.13
CA ASP A 74 9.96 19.28 -8.23
C ASP A 74 8.71 18.40 -8.04
N MET A 75 8.15 17.88 -9.13
CA MET A 75 7.02 16.95 -9.06
C MET A 75 7.36 15.67 -8.28
N ALA A 76 8.55 15.10 -8.48
CA ALA A 76 9.00 13.94 -7.72
C ALA A 76 9.19 14.27 -6.22
N ARG A 77 9.66 15.48 -5.90
CA ARG A 77 9.79 15.95 -4.52
C ARG A 77 8.43 16.16 -3.86
N LYS A 78 7.43 16.62 -4.61
CA LYS A 78 6.04 16.75 -4.16
C LYS A 78 5.31 15.43 -4.04
N GLY A 79 5.89 14.31 -4.49
CA GLY A 79 5.24 13.00 -4.43
C GLY A 79 4.21 12.74 -5.54
N LEU A 80 4.26 13.49 -6.64
CA LEU A 80 3.32 13.38 -7.76
C LEU A 80 3.72 12.34 -8.80
N ILE A 81 5.01 12.06 -8.90
CA ILE A 81 5.62 11.09 -9.80
C ILE A 81 6.74 10.35 -9.08
N TYR A 82 7.19 9.25 -9.64
CA TYR A 82 8.28 8.48 -9.06
C TYR A 82 9.61 8.80 -9.73
N ARG A 83 10.68 8.88 -8.92
CA ARG A 83 12.05 9.10 -9.37
C ARG A 83 12.94 7.94 -8.96
N ILE A 84 13.69 7.42 -9.91
CA ILE A 84 14.77 6.46 -9.67
C ILE A 84 16.10 7.17 -9.82
N GLN A 85 16.98 7.04 -8.83
CA GLN A 85 18.35 7.52 -8.92
C GLN A 85 19.29 6.35 -9.21
N PRO A 86 19.76 6.15 -10.43
CA PRO A 86 20.78 5.14 -10.73
C PRO A 86 22.07 5.43 -9.97
N LYS A 87 22.90 4.38 -9.75
CA LYS A 87 24.26 4.56 -9.21
C LYS A 87 25.09 5.47 -10.11
N ASP A 88 25.01 5.23 -11.41
CA ASP A 88 25.72 5.96 -12.45
C ASP A 88 24.70 6.53 -13.44
N GLY A 89 24.76 7.83 -13.68
CA GLY A 89 23.88 8.51 -14.63
C GLY A 89 22.84 9.44 -14.00
N PRO A 90 22.06 10.11 -14.87
CA PRO A 90 21.03 11.05 -14.45
C PRO A 90 19.83 10.35 -13.80
N PRO A 91 19.01 11.08 -13.02
CA PRO A 91 17.76 10.55 -12.49
C PRO A 91 16.79 10.20 -13.62
N LYS A 92 15.96 9.16 -13.37
CA LYS A 92 14.89 8.76 -14.28
C LYS A 92 13.55 8.97 -13.59
N TYR A 93 12.58 9.42 -14.34
CA TYR A 93 11.23 9.74 -13.87
C TYR A 93 10.20 8.88 -14.58
N MET A 94 9.12 8.55 -13.87
CA MET A 94 8.04 7.74 -14.41
C MET A 94 6.72 8.09 -13.73
N ALA A 95 5.61 7.80 -14.39
CA ALA A 95 4.31 7.81 -13.75
C ALA A 95 4.26 6.80 -12.61
N TRP A 96 3.44 7.08 -11.61
CA TRP A 96 3.20 6.12 -10.53
C TRP A 96 1.71 6.01 -10.25
N GLN A 97 1.28 4.83 -9.83
CA GLN A 97 -0.12 4.61 -9.47
C GLN A 97 -0.52 5.45 -8.25
N PHE A 98 -1.81 5.72 -8.11
CA PHE A 98 -2.29 6.58 -7.04
C PHE A 98 -2.13 5.92 -5.66
N ALA A 99 -2.61 4.70 -5.48
CA ALA A 99 -2.42 3.87 -4.28
C ALA A 99 -2.04 2.43 -4.72
N ILE A 100 -1.07 1.81 -4.14
CA ILE A 100 -0.08 2.27 -3.16
C ILE A 100 0.99 3.05 -3.94
N GLY A 101 1.18 4.31 -3.62
CA GLY A 101 2.03 5.18 -4.42
C GLY A 101 1.85 6.66 -4.10
N ILE A 102 1.26 7.46 -5.01
CA ILE A 102 1.13 8.91 -4.85
C ILE A 102 0.49 9.26 -3.49
N TRP A 103 -0.54 8.53 -3.07
CA TRP A 103 -1.18 8.76 -1.77
C TRP A 103 -0.19 8.60 -0.62
N GLU A 104 0.58 7.53 -0.59
CA GLU A 104 1.56 7.25 0.46
C GLU A 104 2.70 8.28 0.49
N PHE A 105 3.02 8.90 -0.63
CA PHE A 105 4.05 9.95 -0.71
C PHE A 105 3.62 11.26 -0.02
N HIS A 106 2.32 11.43 0.26
CA HIS A 106 1.77 12.60 0.95
C HIS A 106 1.57 12.39 2.45
N VAL A 107 2.22 11.38 3.04
CA VAL A 107 2.06 11.03 4.47
C VAL A 107 2.34 12.18 5.45
N ASN A 108 3.14 13.16 5.05
CA ASN A 108 3.47 14.34 5.86
C ASN A 108 2.62 15.57 5.52
N ASP A 109 1.82 15.54 4.44
CA ASP A 109 1.11 16.70 3.89
C ASP A 109 -0.41 16.58 4.00
N LEU A 110 -0.88 15.67 4.86
CA LEU A 110 -2.31 15.43 5.07
C LEU A 110 -2.97 16.61 5.81
N ASP A 111 -4.04 17.13 5.23
CA ASP A 111 -4.93 18.08 5.89
C ASP A 111 -6.36 17.50 6.05
N PRO A 112 -7.19 18.04 6.97
CA PRO A 112 -8.53 17.51 7.21
C PRO A 112 -9.46 17.52 5.98
N GLY A 113 -9.23 18.44 5.02
CA GLY A 113 -10.03 18.51 3.80
C GLY A 113 -9.68 17.39 2.83
N LEU A 114 -8.38 17.16 2.61
CA LEU A 114 -7.87 16.07 1.79
C LEU A 114 -8.27 14.71 2.37
N VAL A 115 -8.12 14.54 3.68
CA VAL A 115 -8.54 13.33 4.40
C VAL A 115 -10.03 13.05 4.24
N ARG A 116 -10.91 14.06 4.37
CA ARG A 116 -12.36 13.90 4.16
C ARG A 116 -12.71 13.46 2.73
N ASP A 117 -12.01 13.99 1.73
CA ASP A 117 -12.23 13.58 0.35
C ASP A 117 -11.69 12.16 0.11
N MET A 118 -10.54 11.83 0.67
CA MET A 118 -9.96 10.49 0.55
C MET A 118 -10.80 9.40 1.25
N GLU A 119 -11.32 9.66 2.45
CA GLU A 119 -12.23 8.73 3.16
C GLU A 119 -13.49 8.41 2.33
N LYS A 120 -14.00 9.38 1.57
CA LYS A 120 -15.12 9.15 0.63
C LYS A 120 -14.70 8.36 -0.60
N TYR A 121 -13.44 8.49 -1.00
CA TYR A 121 -12.92 7.88 -2.22
C TYR A 121 -12.40 6.46 -2.00
N ILE A 122 -11.85 6.13 -0.83
CA ILE A 122 -11.27 4.81 -0.51
C ILE A 122 -12.18 3.63 -0.92
N PRO A 123 -13.49 3.61 -0.63
CA PRO A 123 -14.33 2.46 -1.01
C PRO A 123 -14.45 2.26 -2.52
N VAL A 124 -14.27 3.31 -3.32
CA VAL A 124 -14.30 3.27 -4.78
C VAL A 124 -12.93 2.90 -5.33
N LEU A 125 -11.87 3.56 -4.84
CA LEU A 125 -10.48 3.32 -5.23
C LEU A 125 -10.04 1.88 -4.97
N LEU A 126 -10.39 1.35 -3.80
CA LEU A 126 -10.07 -0.02 -3.39
C LEU A 126 -11.21 -1.00 -3.70
N ASN A 127 -12.02 -0.68 -4.71
CA ASN A 127 -13.08 -1.56 -5.20
C ASN A 127 -12.50 -2.93 -5.55
N ILE A 128 -13.27 -3.96 -5.23
CA ILE A 128 -12.88 -5.36 -5.40
C ILE A 128 -12.57 -5.72 -6.85
N ASP A 129 -13.32 -5.16 -7.80
CA ASP A 129 -13.13 -5.44 -9.22
C ASP A 129 -11.83 -4.82 -9.76
N VAL A 130 -11.44 -3.66 -9.24
CA VAL A 130 -10.11 -3.04 -9.49
C VAL A 130 -9.02 -3.88 -8.84
N TRP A 131 -9.18 -4.23 -7.56
CA TRP A 131 -8.20 -5.02 -6.82
C TRP A 131 -7.94 -6.40 -7.41
N LYS A 132 -8.97 -7.09 -7.88
CA LYS A 132 -8.83 -8.42 -8.50
C LYS A 132 -8.03 -8.42 -9.80
N LYS A 133 -8.02 -7.29 -10.53
CA LYS A 133 -7.22 -7.17 -11.76
C LYS A 133 -5.73 -7.14 -11.47
N ALA A 134 -5.33 -6.41 -10.41
CA ALA A 134 -3.94 -6.26 -10.00
C ALA A 134 -3.83 -6.16 -8.47
N PRO A 135 -3.87 -7.30 -7.73
CA PRO A 135 -3.68 -7.28 -6.28
C PRO A 135 -2.30 -6.74 -5.94
N GLN A 136 -2.24 -5.57 -5.30
CA GLN A 136 -0.99 -4.87 -5.02
C GLN A 136 -0.26 -5.40 -3.78
N LEU A 137 -1.01 -5.98 -2.85
CA LEU A 137 -0.51 -6.54 -1.60
C LEU A 137 -0.92 -8.01 -1.50
N ARG A 138 -0.06 -8.80 -0.85
CA ARG A 138 -0.40 -10.14 -0.38
C ARG A 138 -0.30 -10.20 1.14
N THR A 139 -0.97 -11.15 1.76
CA THR A 139 -0.92 -11.35 3.20
C THR A 139 -0.04 -12.54 3.52
N ILE A 140 0.97 -12.34 4.35
CA ILE A 140 1.85 -13.39 4.87
C ILE A 140 1.70 -13.52 6.38
N PRO A 141 1.82 -14.74 6.93
CA PRO A 141 1.81 -14.95 8.37
C PRO A 141 3.15 -14.53 8.98
N ILE A 142 3.14 -14.39 10.29
CA ILE A 142 4.37 -14.26 11.06
C ILE A 142 4.93 -15.66 11.30
N GLU A 143 6.23 -15.83 11.15
CA GLU A 143 6.90 -17.17 11.17
C GLU A 143 6.58 -18.02 12.40
N GLN A 144 6.39 -17.40 13.56
CA GLN A 144 6.02 -18.10 14.80
C GLN A 144 4.66 -18.80 14.75
N SER A 145 3.80 -18.42 13.80
CA SER A 145 2.47 -18.98 13.61
C SER A 145 2.44 -20.19 12.66
N ILE A 146 3.60 -20.56 12.08
CA ILE A 146 3.69 -21.61 11.06
C ILE A 146 4.35 -22.84 11.67
N PRO A 147 3.73 -24.05 11.54
CA PRO A 147 4.39 -25.29 11.94
C PRO A 147 5.68 -25.54 11.15
N VAL A 148 6.74 -26.01 11.83
CA VAL A 148 8.08 -26.27 11.26
C VAL A 148 8.05 -27.28 10.10
N GLU A 149 6.99 -28.06 9.99
CA GLU A 149 6.82 -29.14 9.01
C GLU A 149 6.46 -28.65 7.59
N HIS A 150 6.12 -27.36 7.43
CA HIS A 150 5.74 -26.81 6.13
C HIS A 150 6.93 -26.18 5.40
N VAL A 151 7.15 -26.60 4.16
CA VAL A 151 8.08 -25.91 3.26
C VAL A 151 7.47 -24.58 2.84
N ILE A 152 8.05 -23.48 3.34
CA ILE A 152 7.65 -22.13 3.01
C ILE A 152 8.71 -21.54 2.11
N TRP A 153 8.28 -20.97 0.98
CA TRP A 153 9.19 -20.29 0.09
C TRP A 153 9.78 -19.03 0.74
N PRO A 154 11.06 -18.70 0.50
CA PRO A 154 11.71 -17.54 1.11
C PRO A 154 10.93 -16.23 0.98
N TYR A 155 10.29 -16.00 -0.16
CA TYR A 155 9.49 -14.78 -0.40
C TYR A 155 8.19 -14.71 0.40
N GLU A 156 7.82 -15.75 1.13
CA GLU A 156 6.68 -15.79 2.06
C GLU A 156 7.09 -15.69 3.53
N ARG A 157 8.39 -15.55 3.80
CA ARG A 157 8.93 -15.38 5.14
C ARG A 157 9.34 -13.94 5.39
N ALA A 158 8.65 -13.26 6.30
CA ALA A 158 8.88 -11.86 6.59
C ALA A 158 10.32 -11.53 7.00
N GLU A 159 10.97 -12.41 7.79
CA GLU A 159 12.37 -12.22 8.20
C GLU A 159 13.33 -12.37 7.02
N GLU A 160 13.12 -13.34 6.14
CA GLU A 160 13.95 -13.54 4.94
C GLU A 160 13.77 -12.38 3.95
N LEU A 161 12.55 -11.88 3.80
CA LEU A 161 12.29 -10.68 3.01
C LEU A 161 13.08 -9.47 3.52
N VAL A 162 13.13 -9.25 4.84
CA VAL A 162 13.95 -8.18 5.44
C VAL A 162 15.44 -8.45 5.20
N ARG A 163 15.93 -9.68 5.47
CA ARG A 163 17.36 -10.04 5.34
C ARG A 163 17.87 -10.01 3.91
N SER A 164 17.00 -10.15 2.91
CA SER A 164 17.38 -10.05 1.50
C SER A 164 17.67 -8.62 1.04
N HIS A 165 17.34 -7.60 1.84
CA HIS A 165 17.50 -6.20 1.48
C HIS A 165 18.57 -5.51 2.34
N GLN A 166 19.46 -4.74 1.66
CA GLN A 166 20.50 -3.93 2.31
C GLN A 166 20.03 -2.50 2.63
N ARG A 167 19.09 -2.00 1.84
CA ARG A 167 18.56 -0.65 1.98
C ARG A 167 17.13 -0.73 2.46
N ILE A 168 16.92 -0.36 3.71
CA ILE A 168 15.64 -0.44 4.40
C ILE A 168 15.34 0.91 5.02
N LEU A 169 14.13 1.37 4.83
CA LEU A 169 13.62 2.60 5.42
C LEU A 169 12.33 2.30 6.16
N VAL A 170 12.12 2.91 7.31
CA VAL A 170 10.83 2.92 7.98
C VAL A 170 10.16 4.28 7.80
N ALA A 171 8.88 4.23 7.43
CA ALA A 171 8.03 5.41 7.29
C ALA A 171 6.79 5.30 8.19
N PRO A 172 6.16 6.44 8.52
CA PRO A 172 4.86 6.43 9.17
C PRO A 172 3.78 5.81 8.29
N CYS A 173 2.84 5.12 8.90
CA CYS A 173 1.70 4.54 8.20
C CYS A 173 0.68 5.64 7.85
N ILE A 174 0.50 5.94 6.56
CA ILE A 174 -0.45 6.96 6.11
C ILE A 174 -1.88 6.68 6.57
N CYS A 175 -2.33 5.42 6.49
CA CYS A 175 -3.68 5.05 6.92
C CYS A 175 -3.93 5.36 8.41
N ARG A 176 -2.93 5.21 9.29
CA ARG A 176 -3.08 5.59 10.71
C ARG A 176 -3.09 7.09 10.89
N ARG A 177 -2.24 7.82 10.17
CA ARG A 177 -2.24 9.30 10.20
C ARG A 177 -3.56 9.87 9.69
N GLU A 178 -4.02 9.38 8.55
CA GLU A 178 -5.31 9.74 7.96
C GLU A 178 -6.45 9.53 8.97
N ARG A 179 -6.58 8.34 9.54
CA ARG A 179 -7.62 8.03 10.53
C ARG A 179 -7.51 8.86 11.82
N LYS A 180 -6.28 9.17 12.23
CA LYS A 180 -6.05 10.06 13.38
C LYS A 180 -6.54 11.48 13.11
N ILE A 181 -6.30 12.02 11.91
CA ILE A 181 -6.81 13.33 11.47
C ILE A 181 -8.34 13.31 11.36
N ALA A 182 -8.92 12.18 10.93
CA ALA A 182 -10.37 11.99 10.88
C ALA A 182 -11.03 11.82 12.27
N GLY A 183 -10.24 11.76 13.36
CA GLY A 183 -10.75 11.56 14.73
C GLY A 183 -11.06 10.09 15.09
N GLU A 184 -10.69 9.15 14.22
CA GLU A 184 -11.00 7.72 14.36
C GLU A 184 -9.73 6.84 14.38
N GLY A 185 -8.59 7.41 14.79
CA GLY A 185 -7.31 6.73 14.86
C GLY A 185 -7.24 5.66 15.95
N CYS A 186 -6.20 4.83 15.91
CA CYS A 186 -5.89 3.83 16.93
C CYS A 186 -4.55 4.12 17.61
N HIS A 187 -4.26 3.40 18.70
CA HIS A 187 -3.02 3.55 19.47
C HIS A 187 -1.89 2.60 19.04
N ARG A 188 -2.05 1.90 17.90
CA ARG A 188 -1.01 1.00 17.38
C ARG A 188 0.20 1.79 16.86
N PRO A 189 1.42 1.19 16.84
CA PRO A 189 2.63 1.86 16.35
C PRO A 189 2.43 2.50 14.97
N GLU A 190 2.93 3.71 14.80
CA GLU A 190 2.79 4.47 13.53
C GLU A 190 3.93 4.17 12.54
N GLU A 191 5.19 4.11 13.00
CA GLU A 191 6.35 3.78 12.17
C GLU A 191 6.38 2.26 11.86
N THR A 192 5.61 1.86 10.88
CA THR A 192 5.42 0.43 10.52
C THR A 192 5.29 0.18 9.02
N CYS A 193 5.61 1.19 8.20
CA CYS A 193 5.74 1.03 6.76
C CYS A 193 7.21 0.80 6.44
N LEU A 194 7.60 -0.45 6.14
CA LEU A 194 8.96 -0.80 5.73
C LEU A 194 9.05 -0.65 4.20
N VAL A 195 10.03 0.11 3.72
CA VAL A 195 10.26 0.37 2.30
C VAL A 195 11.67 -0.09 1.94
N PHE A 196 11.86 -0.71 0.77
CA PHE A 196 13.08 -1.38 0.37
C PHE A 196 13.69 -0.81 -0.92
N GLY A 197 15.02 -0.96 -1.06
CA GLY A 197 15.75 -0.69 -2.29
C GLY A 197 15.56 0.74 -2.81
N ALA A 198 15.23 0.89 -4.11
CA ALA A 198 15.02 2.20 -4.74
C ALA A 198 13.86 2.98 -4.10
N GLY A 199 12.85 2.28 -3.54
CA GLY A 199 11.79 2.91 -2.77
C GLY A 199 12.32 3.58 -1.52
N ALA A 200 13.23 2.94 -0.78
CA ALA A 200 13.86 3.53 0.40
C ALA A 200 14.65 4.80 0.03
N ASP A 201 15.33 4.81 -1.11
CA ASP A 201 16.06 5.99 -1.59
C ASP A 201 15.13 7.16 -1.94
N TYR A 202 14.00 6.84 -2.61
CA TYR A 202 12.98 7.84 -2.94
C TYR A 202 12.37 8.46 -1.66
N TYR A 203 11.97 7.62 -0.69
CA TYR A 203 11.39 8.07 0.57
C TYR A 203 12.39 8.90 1.39
N LEU A 204 13.66 8.47 1.47
CA LEU A 204 14.71 9.22 2.18
C LEU A 204 14.91 10.60 1.57
N LYS A 205 15.06 10.67 0.24
CA LYS A 205 15.30 11.95 -0.47
C LYS A 205 14.11 12.91 -0.33
N ASN A 206 12.90 12.37 -0.17
CA ASN A 206 11.68 13.16 0.01
C ASN A 206 11.30 13.39 1.49
N GLY A 207 12.14 12.96 2.45
CA GLY A 207 11.88 13.18 3.88
C GLY A 207 10.67 12.43 4.44
N LEU A 208 10.28 11.30 3.81
CA LEU A 208 9.09 10.53 4.15
C LEU A 208 9.33 9.50 5.26
N GLY A 209 10.57 9.28 5.65
CA GLY A 209 10.96 8.31 6.67
C GLY A 209 12.45 8.36 6.97
N ARG A 210 12.94 7.38 7.71
CA ARG A 210 14.36 7.26 8.10
C ARG A 210 14.93 5.90 7.77
N MET A 211 16.22 5.86 7.37
CA MET A 211 16.93 4.60 7.16
C MET A 211 17.09 3.83 8.47
N ILE A 212 16.95 2.52 8.38
CA ILE A 212 17.14 1.58 9.48
C ILE A 212 17.99 0.38 9.02
N ASP A 213 18.55 -0.34 9.97
CA ASP A 213 19.21 -1.61 9.71
C ASP A 213 18.23 -2.82 9.72
N GLN A 214 18.72 -3.99 9.35
CA GLN A 214 17.91 -5.21 9.34
C GLN A 214 17.42 -5.59 10.75
N GLU A 215 18.22 -5.38 11.77
CA GLU A 215 17.86 -5.75 13.15
C GLU A 215 16.73 -4.86 13.68
N GLU A 216 16.75 -3.56 13.34
CA GLU A 216 15.64 -2.68 13.67
C GLU A 216 14.37 -3.05 12.90
N ALA A 217 14.49 -3.38 11.61
CA ALA A 217 13.35 -3.82 10.82
C ALA A 217 12.72 -5.10 11.41
N LEU A 218 13.54 -6.06 11.84
CA LEU A 218 13.07 -7.29 12.51
C LEU A 218 12.40 -6.99 13.86
N ARG A 219 12.89 -6.00 14.62
CA ARG A 219 12.21 -5.55 15.85
C ARG A 219 10.84 -4.96 15.55
N ILE A 220 10.74 -4.13 14.50
CA ILE A 220 9.45 -3.56 14.08
C ILE A 220 8.46 -4.67 13.70
N LEU A 221 8.88 -5.71 12.98
CA LEU A 221 8.01 -6.86 12.66
C LEU A 221 7.53 -7.59 13.93
N LYS A 222 8.41 -7.79 14.93
CA LYS A 222 8.03 -8.39 16.21
C LYS A 222 7.05 -7.54 17.01
N GLU A 223 7.23 -6.23 16.99
CA GLU A 223 6.30 -5.30 17.63
C GLU A 223 4.95 -5.25 16.89
N ALA A 224 4.99 -5.30 15.56
CA ALA A 224 3.79 -5.42 14.74
C ALA A 224 2.98 -6.69 15.08
N ASP A 225 3.65 -7.83 15.28
CA ASP A 225 3.01 -9.06 15.73
C ASP A 225 2.34 -8.89 17.10
N LYS A 226 3.08 -8.40 18.10
CA LYS A 226 2.53 -8.14 19.43
C LYS A 226 1.31 -7.23 19.40
N ALA A 227 1.32 -6.23 18.50
CA ALA A 227 0.21 -5.31 18.30
C ALA A 227 -0.95 -5.90 17.47
N GLY A 228 -0.86 -7.15 17.01
CA GLY A 228 -1.89 -7.81 16.20
C GLY A 228 -2.02 -7.20 14.79
N LEU A 229 -0.91 -6.74 14.21
CA LEU A 229 -0.89 -6.19 12.86
C LEU A 229 -0.72 -7.30 11.81
N VAL A 230 -1.32 -7.10 10.65
CA VAL A 230 -1.21 -7.99 9.49
C VAL A 230 -0.05 -7.55 8.62
N LEU A 231 0.84 -8.47 8.28
CA LEU A 231 1.94 -8.19 7.36
C LEU A 231 1.46 -8.30 5.91
N GLN A 232 1.61 -7.22 5.17
CA GLN A 232 1.21 -7.11 3.77
C GLN A 232 2.37 -6.59 2.92
N PRO A 233 3.26 -7.47 2.44
CA PRO A 233 4.26 -7.10 1.44
C PRO A 233 3.59 -6.79 0.09
N SER A 234 4.27 -6.01 -0.74
CA SER A 234 3.90 -5.83 -2.14
C SER A 234 3.80 -7.20 -2.84
N ASN A 235 2.80 -7.34 -3.71
CA ASN A 235 2.52 -8.61 -4.41
C ASN A 235 3.43 -8.78 -5.63
N SER A 236 4.73 -8.83 -5.39
CA SER A 236 5.80 -9.01 -6.39
C SER A 236 6.87 -9.95 -5.83
N GLN A 237 7.67 -10.55 -6.69
CA GLN A 237 8.79 -11.39 -6.28
C GLN A 237 9.87 -10.57 -5.56
N GLU A 238 10.25 -9.44 -6.13
CA GLU A 238 11.05 -8.43 -5.46
C GLU A 238 10.10 -7.42 -4.81
N ILE A 239 10.06 -7.45 -3.47
CA ILE A 239 9.16 -6.57 -2.74
C ILE A 239 9.71 -5.14 -2.66
N ALA A 240 8.81 -4.17 -2.84
CA ALA A 240 9.12 -2.76 -2.63
C ALA A 240 8.84 -2.30 -1.18
N ASN A 241 7.91 -2.96 -0.50
CA ASN A 241 7.49 -2.59 0.85
C ASN A 241 6.88 -3.76 1.62
N ILE A 242 6.83 -3.64 2.95
CA ILE A 242 5.95 -4.41 3.84
C ILE A 242 5.13 -3.41 4.65
N CYS A 243 3.81 -3.42 4.47
CA CYS A 243 2.88 -2.72 5.33
C CYS A 243 2.52 -3.59 6.55
N CYS A 244 2.54 -3.02 7.77
CA CYS A 244 2.02 -3.69 8.96
C CYS A 244 0.66 -3.07 9.32
N CYS A 245 -0.41 -3.74 8.93
CA CYS A 245 -1.76 -3.18 8.84
C CYS A 245 -2.67 -3.55 10.00
N CYS A 246 -3.60 -2.68 10.34
CA CYS A 246 -4.71 -2.97 11.26
C CYS A 246 -6.05 -2.78 10.54
N SER A 247 -7.04 -3.59 10.89
CA SER A 247 -8.38 -3.51 10.27
C SER A 247 -9.16 -2.23 10.62
N CYS A 248 -8.73 -1.50 11.66
CA CYS A 248 -9.37 -0.25 12.08
C CYS A 248 -8.94 0.96 11.25
N CYS A 249 -7.71 0.97 10.69
CA CYS A 249 -7.19 2.12 9.95
C CYS A 249 -6.92 1.81 8.47
N CYS A 250 -6.38 0.63 8.15
CA CYS A 250 -5.97 0.30 6.79
C CYS A 250 -7.15 0.32 5.82
N GLY A 251 -7.08 1.17 4.78
CA GLY A 251 -8.13 1.29 3.77
C GLY A 251 -8.41 -0.04 3.07
N VAL A 252 -7.37 -0.81 2.75
CA VAL A 252 -7.49 -2.14 2.12
C VAL A 252 -8.25 -3.11 3.02
N LEU A 253 -7.83 -3.27 4.28
CA LEU A 253 -8.48 -4.21 5.20
C LEU A 253 -9.90 -3.77 5.57
N ARG A 254 -10.16 -2.47 5.73
CA ARG A 254 -11.50 -1.92 5.98
C ARG A 254 -12.45 -2.23 4.84
N THR A 255 -12.03 -1.98 3.60
CA THR A 255 -12.84 -2.26 2.40
C THR A 255 -13.11 -3.75 2.24
N PHE A 256 -12.09 -4.60 2.45
CA PHE A 256 -12.27 -6.05 2.34
C PHE A 256 -13.19 -6.62 3.43
N LYS A 257 -13.13 -6.07 4.65
CA LYS A 257 -14.01 -6.49 5.75
C LYS A 257 -15.50 -6.26 5.44
N LEU A 258 -15.83 -5.29 4.59
CA LEU A 258 -17.21 -5.03 4.16
C LEU A 258 -17.72 -6.04 3.10
N HIS A 259 -16.82 -6.83 2.52
CA HIS A 259 -17.22 -7.81 1.50
C HIS A 259 -17.82 -9.07 2.14
N PRO A 260 -18.89 -9.64 1.58
CA PRO A 260 -19.53 -10.84 2.14
C PRO A 260 -18.60 -12.06 2.24
N ARG A 261 -17.57 -12.13 1.38
CA ARG A 261 -16.57 -13.20 1.35
C ARG A 261 -15.14 -12.63 1.21
N PRO A 262 -14.58 -12.00 2.24
CA PRO A 262 -13.28 -11.32 2.17
C PRO A 262 -12.13 -12.28 1.81
N GLY A 263 -12.20 -13.53 2.24
CA GLY A 263 -11.20 -14.54 1.93
C GLY A 263 -11.00 -14.84 0.44
N THR A 264 -11.97 -14.49 -0.43
CA THR A 264 -11.84 -14.65 -1.89
C THR A 264 -11.05 -13.54 -2.56
N ILE A 265 -10.79 -12.44 -1.85
CA ILE A 265 -10.12 -11.24 -2.37
C ILE A 265 -8.68 -11.16 -1.89
N ILE A 266 -8.42 -11.66 -0.68
CA ILE A 266 -7.10 -11.62 -0.07
C ILE A 266 -6.17 -12.57 -0.81
N SER A 267 -5.06 -12.02 -1.32
CA SER A 267 -3.98 -12.82 -1.90
C SER A 267 -3.13 -13.39 -0.75
N SER A 268 -3.24 -14.69 -0.48
CA SER A 268 -2.41 -15.41 0.49
C SER A 268 -2.40 -16.90 0.16
N PRO A 269 -1.23 -17.56 0.18
CA PRO A 269 -1.16 -19.01 0.05
C PRO A 269 -1.51 -19.74 1.36
N PHE A 270 -1.68 -19.01 2.46
CA PHE A 270 -1.88 -19.57 3.79
C PHE A 270 -3.37 -19.64 4.15
N ARG A 271 -3.67 -20.61 5.00
CA ARG A 271 -4.98 -20.79 5.61
C ARG A 271 -4.83 -20.99 7.11
N VAL A 272 -5.69 -20.34 7.88
CA VAL A 272 -5.75 -20.58 9.32
C VAL A 272 -6.47 -21.88 9.65
N THR A 273 -5.93 -22.64 10.60
CA THR A 273 -6.58 -23.81 11.21
C THR A 273 -6.59 -23.65 12.71
N ILE A 274 -7.58 -24.25 13.36
CA ILE A 274 -7.73 -24.26 14.82
C ILE A 274 -7.66 -25.71 15.30
N LYS A 275 -6.68 -26.01 16.15
CA LYS A 275 -6.57 -27.31 16.81
C LYS A 275 -7.59 -27.33 17.94
N GLN A 276 -8.71 -28.01 17.72
CA GLN A 276 -9.83 -28.06 18.67
C GLN A 276 -9.45 -28.73 20.00
N GLU A 277 -8.52 -29.70 19.95
CA GLU A 277 -8.05 -30.46 21.11
C GLU A 277 -7.32 -29.56 22.12
N THR A 278 -6.60 -28.56 21.65
CA THR A 278 -5.81 -27.65 22.47
C THR A 278 -6.50 -26.31 22.72
N CYS A 279 -7.63 -26.05 22.06
CA CYS A 279 -8.37 -24.81 22.23
C CYS A 279 -8.99 -24.73 23.62
N GLN A 280 -8.69 -23.65 24.35
CA GLN A 280 -9.22 -23.38 25.70
C GLN A 280 -10.36 -22.36 25.70
N GLY A 281 -10.83 -21.90 24.52
CA GLY A 281 -11.90 -20.91 24.43
C GLY A 281 -11.56 -19.51 24.94
N CYS A 282 -10.29 -19.18 25.11
CA CYS A 282 -9.86 -17.93 25.74
C CYS A 282 -10.18 -16.64 24.91
N GLY A 283 -10.63 -16.77 23.66
CA GLY A 283 -11.04 -15.63 22.82
C GLY A 283 -9.90 -14.84 22.17
N THR A 284 -8.62 -15.01 22.55
CA THR A 284 -7.48 -14.22 22.03
C THR A 284 -7.39 -14.22 20.49
N CYS A 285 -7.73 -15.33 19.84
CA CYS A 285 -7.72 -15.41 18.37
C CYS A 285 -8.83 -14.58 17.72
N LEU A 286 -9.95 -14.32 18.43
CA LEU A 286 -11.02 -13.45 17.95
C LEU A 286 -10.53 -11.99 17.93
N ASP A 287 -9.88 -11.55 19.00
CA ASP A 287 -9.34 -10.17 19.12
C ASP A 287 -8.22 -9.91 18.10
N ARG A 288 -7.48 -10.94 17.72
CA ARG A 288 -6.40 -10.85 16.73
C ARG A 288 -6.89 -10.94 15.28
N CYS A 289 -8.10 -11.42 15.04
CA CYS A 289 -8.59 -11.61 13.68
C CYS A 289 -9.04 -10.28 13.05
N PRO A 290 -8.35 -9.77 12.01
CA PRO A 290 -8.70 -8.49 11.41
C PRO A 290 -9.98 -8.53 10.58
N MET A 291 -10.49 -9.73 10.27
CA MET A 291 -11.66 -9.96 9.41
C MET A 291 -12.90 -10.44 10.20
N ASP A 292 -12.84 -10.50 11.51
CA ASP A 292 -13.88 -11.06 12.38
C ASP A 292 -14.35 -12.46 11.92
N ALA A 293 -13.43 -13.24 11.35
CA ALA A 293 -13.71 -14.54 10.75
C ALA A 293 -13.72 -15.70 11.76
N LEU A 294 -13.74 -15.38 13.05
CA LEU A 294 -13.73 -16.33 14.18
C LEU A 294 -14.86 -16.02 15.14
N ARG A 295 -15.43 -17.04 15.75
CA ARG A 295 -16.39 -16.94 16.87
C ARG A 295 -16.14 -18.04 17.89
N LEU A 296 -16.65 -17.89 19.09
CA LEU A 296 -16.75 -18.99 20.04
C LEU A 296 -18.03 -19.77 19.79
N SER A 297 -17.93 -21.10 19.82
CA SER A 297 -19.06 -22.04 19.79
C SER A 297 -18.69 -23.16 20.74
N GLU A 298 -19.59 -23.47 21.70
CA GLU A 298 -19.38 -24.52 22.73
C GLU A 298 -18.00 -24.38 23.43
N GLU A 299 -17.67 -23.16 23.86
CA GLU A 299 -16.42 -22.79 24.52
C GLU A 299 -15.14 -23.04 23.66
N LYS A 300 -15.29 -23.21 22.37
CA LYS A 300 -14.17 -23.39 21.41
C LYS A 300 -14.21 -22.34 20.33
N ALA A 301 -13.02 -21.93 19.86
CA ALA A 301 -12.95 -21.06 18.69
C ALA A 301 -13.28 -21.85 17.42
N VAL A 302 -14.13 -21.27 16.56
CA VAL A 302 -14.49 -21.84 15.27
C VAL A 302 -14.36 -20.80 14.18
N LEU A 303 -14.03 -21.26 12.97
CA LEU A 303 -13.96 -20.41 11.78
C LEU A 303 -15.37 -20.14 11.24
N ILE A 304 -15.60 -18.93 10.71
CA ILE A 304 -16.82 -18.57 10.00
C ILE A 304 -16.57 -18.87 8.49
N PRO A 305 -17.15 -19.96 7.95
CA PRO A 305 -16.78 -20.43 6.59
C PRO A 305 -17.01 -19.41 5.49
N SER A 306 -18.09 -18.59 5.59
CA SER A 306 -18.41 -17.57 4.59
C SER A 306 -17.35 -16.47 4.49
N LEU A 307 -16.56 -16.24 5.54
CA LEU A 307 -15.50 -15.21 5.58
C LEU A 307 -14.13 -15.77 5.20
N MET A 308 -14.01 -17.09 5.04
CA MET A 308 -12.76 -17.77 4.71
C MET A 308 -12.63 -17.99 3.19
N ARG A 309 -11.40 -18.20 2.75
CA ARG A 309 -11.14 -18.66 1.38
C ARG A 309 -11.66 -20.10 1.22
N ALA A 310 -12.53 -20.32 0.23
CA ALA A 310 -12.93 -21.66 -0.16
C ALA A 310 -11.70 -22.49 -0.60
N LEU A 311 -11.64 -23.76 -0.21
CA LEU A 311 -10.68 -24.68 -0.83
C LEU A 311 -11.12 -24.88 -2.29
N PRO A 312 -10.19 -25.03 -3.26
CA PRO A 312 -10.52 -25.70 -4.50
C PRO A 312 -11.05 -27.10 -4.12
N GLU A 313 -12.18 -27.46 -4.67
CA GLU A 313 -12.68 -28.83 -4.57
C GLU A 313 -11.60 -29.73 -5.21
N THR A 314 -11.05 -30.66 -4.43
CA THR A 314 -10.04 -31.64 -4.86
C THR A 314 -10.70 -32.71 -5.69
#